data_c53243139c8881041348a0ca16784d58
#
_entry.id   c53243139c8881041348a0ca16784d58
#
_cell.length_a   1.000
_cell.length_b   1.000
_cell.length_c   1.000
_cell.angle_alpha   90.00
_cell.angle_beta   90.00
_cell.angle_gamma   90.00
#
_symmetry.space_group_name_H-M   'P 1'
#
loop_
_entity.id
_entity.type
_entity.pdbx_description
1 polymer ?
#
loop_
_entity_poly.entity_id
_entity_poly.type
_entity_poly.pdbx_seq_one_letter_code
_entity_poly.pdbx_strand_id
1 'polypeptide(L)'
;MRIEGKVVLITGASEGIGAACAAEFASAGARLSLTARNAGALAKAGGSDALLVSGDLTDESVRHQAVERTLERFGAIDILINNAGMGTYQPSWNVPMEDARRLMELNLFAPLALTQLVVPHMRAQGGGMIVNVGSIGGKVVLPWMTVYSASKSAVGALTEGLRMELRGQGISAMVVCPGYVKTGFQQHVIAGQAPELVRRSRRFAITAAQCATAIRRGVERDARTVVTPGACWILVVLARLFPGIVQAHMADMIG
;
A
#
# COMPACT_ATOMS: atom_id res chain seq x y z
N MET A 1 -18.81 -2.25 -2.63
CA MET A 1 -19.12 -0.81 -2.40
C MET A 1 -19.12 -0.08 -3.75
N ARG A 2 -20.07 0.83 -4.03
CA ARG A 2 -19.99 1.73 -5.21
C ARG A 2 -19.00 2.85 -4.89
N ILE A 3 -18.26 3.32 -5.88
CA ILE A 3 -17.21 4.34 -5.69
C ILE A 3 -17.74 5.76 -5.86
N GLU A 4 -18.74 5.95 -6.70
CA GLU A 4 -19.32 7.27 -7.01
C GLU A 4 -19.73 8.02 -5.73
N GLY A 5 -19.31 9.26 -5.58
CA GLY A 5 -19.55 10.13 -4.44
C GLY A 5 -18.75 9.78 -3.16
N LYS A 6 -18.01 8.67 -3.13
CA LYS A 6 -17.23 8.24 -1.96
C LYS A 6 -16.01 9.13 -1.73
N VAL A 7 -15.69 9.37 -0.47
CA VAL A 7 -14.48 10.09 -0.05
C VAL A 7 -13.34 9.10 0.13
N VAL A 8 -12.26 9.30 -0.61
CA VAL A 8 -11.10 8.40 -0.63
C VAL A 8 -9.86 9.14 -0.18
N LEU A 9 -9.30 8.76 0.97
CA LEU A 9 -8.00 9.25 1.45
C LEU A 9 -6.90 8.31 0.96
N ILE A 10 -5.96 8.83 0.16
CA ILE A 10 -4.87 8.05 -0.46
C ILE A 10 -3.53 8.57 0.02
N THR A 11 -2.70 7.69 0.59
CA THR A 11 -1.34 8.03 1.00
C THR A 11 -0.31 7.68 -0.07
N GLY A 12 0.80 8.45 -0.14
CA GLY A 12 1.81 8.27 -1.18
C GLY A 12 1.26 8.53 -2.59
N ALA A 13 0.36 9.52 -2.71
CA ALA A 13 -0.41 9.78 -3.93
C ALA A 13 0.32 10.60 -4.99
N SER A 14 1.58 11.02 -4.76
CA SER A 14 2.32 11.88 -5.70
C SER A 14 2.81 11.16 -6.96
N GLU A 15 2.92 9.83 -6.91
CA GLU A 15 3.42 9.03 -8.03
C GLU A 15 3.02 7.55 -7.93
N GLY A 16 3.42 6.76 -8.93
CA GLY A 16 3.30 5.30 -8.92
C GLY A 16 1.88 4.80 -8.72
N ILE A 17 1.71 3.81 -7.82
CA ILE A 17 0.39 3.20 -7.55
C ILE A 17 -0.55 4.23 -6.93
N GLY A 18 -0.07 5.10 -6.03
CA GLY A 18 -0.91 6.10 -5.38
C GLY A 18 -1.51 7.11 -6.34
N ALA A 19 -0.71 7.68 -7.25
CA ALA A 19 -1.19 8.60 -8.27
C ALA A 19 -2.13 7.90 -9.27
N ALA A 20 -1.83 6.65 -9.63
CA ALA A 20 -2.73 5.85 -10.47
C ALA A 20 -4.07 5.56 -9.76
N CYS A 21 -4.05 5.30 -8.44
CA CYS A 21 -5.28 5.18 -7.65
C CYS A 21 -6.05 6.51 -7.65
N ALA A 22 -5.38 7.66 -7.47
CA ALA A 22 -6.04 8.95 -7.53
C ALA A 22 -6.80 9.12 -8.85
N ALA A 23 -6.15 8.87 -9.99
CA ALA A 23 -6.79 8.95 -11.31
C ALA A 23 -7.95 7.93 -11.47
N GLU A 24 -7.74 6.67 -11.06
CA GLU A 24 -8.74 5.60 -11.20
C GLU A 24 -9.99 5.85 -10.36
N PHE A 25 -9.81 6.31 -9.11
CA PHE A 25 -10.94 6.60 -8.23
C PHE A 25 -11.64 7.92 -8.60
N ALA A 26 -10.91 8.94 -9.08
CA ALA A 26 -11.51 10.16 -9.62
C ALA A 26 -12.39 9.84 -10.83
N SER A 27 -11.91 9.02 -11.77
CA SER A 27 -12.67 8.61 -12.95
C SER A 27 -13.93 7.80 -12.60
N ALA A 28 -13.95 7.17 -11.43
CA ALA A 28 -15.11 6.47 -10.88
C ALA A 28 -16.04 7.37 -10.05
N GLY A 29 -15.81 8.69 -10.04
CA GLY A 29 -16.65 9.69 -9.36
C GLY A 29 -16.37 9.85 -7.86
N ALA A 30 -15.21 9.43 -7.36
CA ALA A 30 -14.82 9.64 -5.97
C ALA A 30 -14.36 11.08 -5.71
N ARG A 31 -14.55 11.54 -4.46
CA ARG A 31 -13.94 12.77 -3.92
C ARG A 31 -12.61 12.39 -3.26
N LEU A 32 -11.53 13.08 -3.61
CA LEU A 32 -10.19 12.67 -3.23
C LEU A 32 -9.57 13.56 -2.16
N SER A 33 -8.96 12.92 -1.17
CA SER A 33 -7.98 13.51 -0.27
C SER A 33 -6.65 12.78 -0.46
N LEU A 34 -5.60 13.52 -0.82
CA LEU A 34 -4.33 12.98 -1.24
C LEU A 34 -3.21 13.47 -0.33
N THR A 35 -2.35 12.57 0.13
CA THR A 35 -1.18 12.95 0.92
C THR A 35 0.11 12.36 0.39
N ALA A 36 1.16 13.17 0.35
CA ALA A 36 2.53 12.80 -0.01
C ALA A 36 3.50 13.94 0.38
N ARG A 37 4.81 13.65 0.39
CA ARG A 37 5.84 14.63 0.72
C ARG A 37 6.03 15.72 -0.33
N ASN A 38 5.98 15.35 -1.61
CA ASN A 38 6.20 16.28 -2.72
C ASN A 38 4.89 16.98 -3.13
N ALA A 39 4.71 18.23 -2.67
CA ALA A 39 3.51 19.03 -2.92
C ALA A 39 3.26 19.29 -4.42
N GLY A 40 4.33 19.55 -5.20
CA GLY A 40 4.19 19.82 -6.64
C GLY A 40 3.74 18.57 -7.44
N ALA A 41 4.29 17.41 -7.10
CA ALA A 41 3.86 16.15 -7.72
C ALA A 41 2.45 15.75 -7.26
N LEU A 42 2.12 16.03 -5.99
CA LEU A 42 0.80 15.78 -5.43
C LEU A 42 -0.27 16.63 -6.14
N ALA A 43 0.01 17.90 -6.41
CA ALA A 43 -0.89 18.79 -7.14
C ALA A 43 -1.17 18.28 -8.56
N LYS A 44 -0.16 17.76 -9.25
CA LYS A 44 -0.32 17.16 -10.58
C LYS A 44 -1.19 15.89 -10.55
N ALA A 45 -1.08 15.08 -9.49
CA ALA A 45 -1.85 13.86 -9.36
C ALA A 45 -3.32 14.10 -8.96
N GLY A 46 -3.59 15.16 -8.19
CA GLY A 46 -4.92 15.43 -7.63
C GLY A 46 -5.87 16.21 -8.54
N GLY A 47 -5.35 16.95 -9.51
CA GLY A 47 -6.17 17.88 -10.28
C GLY A 47 -6.71 19.04 -9.42
N SER A 48 -7.78 19.72 -9.90
CA SER A 48 -8.34 20.93 -9.27
C SER A 48 -9.17 20.67 -8.01
N ASP A 49 -9.78 19.49 -7.88
CA ASP A 49 -10.86 19.26 -6.91
C ASP A 49 -10.42 18.43 -5.70
N ALA A 50 -9.24 17.80 -5.76
CA ALA A 50 -8.72 17.00 -4.66
C ALA A 50 -8.25 17.88 -3.49
N LEU A 51 -8.51 17.44 -2.28
CA LEU A 51 -7.84 17.97 -1.09
C LEU A 51 -6.40 17.46 -1.05
N LEU A 52 -5.44 18.37 -0.90
CA LEU A 52 -4.02 18.04 -0.86
C LEU A 52 -3.45 18.33 0.54
N VAL A 53 -2.80 17.33 1.13
CA VAL A 53 -2.09 17.46 2.41
C VAL A 53 -0.66 16.99 2.20
N SER A 54 0.29 17.92 2.13
CA SER A 54 1.70 17.57 1.96
C SER A 54 2.41 17.39 3.29
N GLY A 55 3.21 16.33 3.42
CA GLY A 55 4.01 16.05 4.60
C GLY A 55 4.55 14.62 4.64
N ASP A 56 5.39 14.34 5.63
CA ASP A 56 5.93 12.99 5.90
C ASP A 56 4.98 12.25 6.85
N LEU A 57 4.49 11.10 6.45
CA LEU A 57 3.56 10.30 7.26
C LEU A 57 4.21 9.62 8.47
N THR A 58 5.53 9.69 8.61
CA THR A 58 6.22 9.33 9.86
C THR A 58 5.98 10.37 10.96
N ASP A 59 5.56 11.59 10.59
CA ASP A 59 5.13 12.64 11.51
C ASP A 59 3.65 12.45 11.89
N GLU A 60 3.38 12.40 13.18
CA GLU A 60 2.05 12.26 13.75
C GLU A 60 1.14 13.43 13.34
N SER A 61 1.67 14.66 13.34
CA SER A 61 0.91 15.86 12.99
C SER A 61 0.38 15.80 11.56
N VAL A 62 1.15 15.23 10.62
CA VAL A 62 0.74 15.07 9.23
C VAL A 62 -0.39 14.04 9.10
N ARG A 63 -0.34 12.96 9.88
CA ARG A 63 -1.42 11.95 9.89
C ARG A 63 -2.74 12.55 10.42
N HIS A 64 -2.67 13.32 11.50
CA HIS A 64 -3.83 14.05 12.02
C HIS A 64 -4.38 15.05 11.00
N GLN A 65 -3.55 15.91 10.43
CA GLN A 65 -3.95 16.86 9.40
C GLN A 65 -4.62 16.19 8.19
N ALA A 66 -4.10 15.02 7.74
CA ALA A 66 -4.68 14.30 6.62
C ALA A 66 -6.10 13.84 6.91
N VAL A 67 -6.38 13.37 8.13
CA VAL A 67 -7.72 12.93 8.54
C VAL A 67 -8.64 14.11 8.81
N GLU A 68 -8.23 15.06 9.65
CA GLU A 68 -9.03 16.21 10.07
C GLU A 68 -9.47 17.07 8.87
N ARG A 69 -8.52 17.47 8.02
CA ARG A 69 -8.84 18.26 6.82
C ARG A 69 -9.72 17.51 5.84
N THR A 70 -9.62 16.18 5.76
CA THR A 70 -10.52 15.37 4.93
C THR A 70 -11.95 15.43 5.49
N LEU A 71 -12.10 15.27 6.80
CA LEU A 71 -13.41 15.37 7.48
C LEU A 71 -14.01 16.78 7.37
N GLU A 72 -13.20 17.82 7.57
CA GLU A 72 -13.62 19.21 7.41
C GLU A 72 -14.13 19.51 5.99
N ARG A 73 -13.41 19.03 4.98
CA ARG A 73 -13.72 19.31 3.56
C ARG A 73 -14.90 18.50 3.05
N PHE A 74 -15.02 17.22 3.45
CA PHE A 74 -15.93 16.26 2.83
C PHE A 74 -16.95 15.65 3.79
N GLY A 75 -16.79 15.81 5.10
CA GLY A 75 -17.68 15.28 6.13
C GLY A 75 -17.55 13.78 6.39
N ALA A 76 -16.71 13.06 5.64
CA ALA A 76 -16.59 11.61 5.74
C ALA A 76 -15.23 11.12 5.24
N ILE A 77 -14.87 9.87 5.59
CA ILE A 77 -13.81 9.07 4.96
C ILE A 77 -14.39 7.69 4.71
N ASP A 78 -14.79 7.41 3.47
CA ASP A 78 -15.37 6.11 3.10
C ASP A 78 -14.30 5.05 2.85
N ILE A 79 -13.15 5.46 2.27
CA ILE A 79 -12.06 4.56 1.90
C ILE A 79 -10.73 5.18 2.31
N LEU A 80 -9.93 4.43 3.07
CA LEU A 80 -8.53 4.76 3.35
C LEU A 80 -7.63 3.83 2.51
N ILE A 81 -6.77 4.39 1.65
CA ILE A 81 -5.76 3.64 0.90
C ILE A 81 -4.37 3.96 1.46
N ASN A 82 -3.86 3.09 2.30
CA ASN A 82 -2.50 3.12 2.83
C ASN A 82 -1.54 2.58 1.76
N ASN A 83 -1.05 3.47 0.90
CA ASN A 83 -0.14 3.12 -0.20
C ASN A 83 1.28 3.63 0.02
N ALA A 84 1.50 4.67 0.80
CA ALA A 84 2.84 5.16 1.11
C ALA A 84 3.75 4.03 1.62
N GLY A 85 4.99 4.01 1.15
CA GLY A 85 5.94 2.98 1.56
C GLY A 85 7.31 3.17 0.94
N MET A 86 8.30 2.52 1.54
CA MET A 86 9.69 2.50 1.09
C MET A 86 10.26 1.09 1.17
N GLY A 87 11.41 0.87 0.54
CA GLY A 87 12.10 -0.40 0.55
C GLY A 87 13.59 -0.30 0.84
N THR A 88 14.26 -1.45 0.89
CA THR A 88 15.71 -1.56 0.95
C THR A 88 16.16 -2.76 0.13
N TYR A 89 17.32 -2.65 -0.51
CA TYR A 89 17.98 -3.72 -1.27
C TYR A 89 19.32 -4.06 -0.63
N GLN A 90 19.28 -4.55 0.61
CA GLN A 90 20.47 -4.95 1.36
C GLN A 90 20.27 -6.30 2.04
N PRO A 91 21.34 -7.09 2.20
CA PRO A 91 21.32 -8.22 3.10
C PRO A 91 20.87 -7.77 4.49
N SER A 92 20.00 -8.54 5.14
CA SER A 92 19.37 -8.13 6.40
C SER A 92 20.37 -7.82 7.53
N TRP A 93 21.52 -8.50 7.53
CA TRP A 93 22.61 -8.26 8.51
C TRP A 93 23.40 -6.95 8.27
N ASN A 94 23.22 -6.30 7.12
CA ASN A 94 23.87 -5.03 6.78
C ASN A 94 22.90 -3.83 6.80
N VAL A 95 21.61 -4.05 7.02
CA VAL A 95 20.64 -2.94 7.11
C VAL A 95 20.87 -2.18 8.41
N PRO A 96 21.21 -0.87 8.36
CA PRO A 96 21.29 -0.06 9.57
C PRO A 96 19.97 -0.09 10.33
N MET A 97 20.05 -0.19 11.67
CA MET A 97 18.84 -0.28 12.51
C MET A 97 17.96 0.96 12.40
N GLU A 98 18.54 2.13 12.11
CA GLU A 98 17.81 3.36 11.86
C GLU A 98 16.94 3.24 10.60
N ASP A 99 17.51 2.73 9.51
CA ASP A 99 16.80 2.49 8.26
C ASP A 99 15.68 1.44 8.43
N ALA A 100 15.98 0.38 9.16
CA ALA A 100 14.98 -0.65 9.48
C ALA A 100 13.80 -0.06 10.27
N ARG A 101 14.07 0.77 11.29
CA ARG A 101 13.03 1.46 12.07
C ARG A 101 12.21 2.41 11.20
N ARG A 102 12.87 3.24 10.39
CA ARG A 102 12.21 4.18 9.48
C ARG A 102 11.31 3.47 8.47
N LEU A 103 11.78 2.32 7.95
CA LEU A 103 10.99 1.48 7.04
C LEU A 103 9.75 0.93 7.74
N MET A 104 9.89 0.42 8.96
CA MET A 104 8.77 -0.09 9.75
C MET A 104 7.80 1.04 10.13
N GLU A 105 8.31 2.22 10.47
CA GLU A 105 7.48 3.38 10.78
C GLU A 105 6.56 3.74 9.60
N LEU A 106 7.13 3.90 8.39
CA LEU A 106 6.32 4.27 7.25
C LEU A 106 5.44 3.11 6.73
N ASN A 107 5.97 1.89 6.68
CA ASN A 107 5.27 0.78 6.03
C ASN A 107 4.22 0.11 6.92
N LEU A 108 4.36 0.17 8.26
CA LEU A 108 3.49 -0.52 9.22
C LEU A 108 2.81 0.43 10.22
N PHE A 109 3.61 1.23 10.94
CA PHE A 109 3.05 2.04 12.03
C PHE A 109 2.22 3.22 11.53
N ALA A 110 2.62 3.89 10.46
CA ALA A 110 1.81 4.95 9.85
C ALA A 110 0.44 4.45 9.33
N PRO A 111 0.34 3.31 8.59
CA PRO A 111 -0.95 2.67 8.29
C PRO A 111 -1.79 2.30 9.51
N LEU A 112 -1.17 1.77 10.57
CA LEU A 112 -1.87 1.46 11.81
C LEU A 112 -2.43 2.72 12.47
N ALA A 113 -1.61 3.78 12.61
CA ALA A 113 -2.03 5.04 13.19
C ALA A 113 -3.16 5.71 12.39
N LEU A 114 -3.05 5.76 11.06
CA LEU A 114 -4.13 6.26 10.20
C LEU A 114 -5.41 5.43 10.36
N THR A 115 -5.28 4.11 10.49
CA THR A 115 -6.43 3.23 10.75
C THR A 115 -7.10 3.59 12.07
N GLN A 116 -6.32 3.81 13.14
CA GLN A 116 -6.84 4.21 14.45
C GLN A 116 -7.59 5.55 14.40
N LEU A 117 -7.09 6.49 13.60
CA LEU A 117 -7.73 7.80 13.40
C LEU A 117 -9.03 7.70 12.61
N VAL A 118 -9.10 6.87 11.55
CA VAL A 118 -10.31 6.84 10.69
C VAL A 118 -11.41 5.91 11.19
N VAL A 119 -11.09 4.83 11.90
CA VAL A 119 -12.08 3.81 12.36
C VAL A 119 -13.21 4.41 13.19
N PRO A 120 -12.98 5.32 14.15
CA PRO A 120 -14.09 5.95 14.89
C PRO A 120 -15.08 6.68 13.99
N HIS A 121 -14.59 7.40 12.98
CA HIS A 121 -15.41 8.12 12.02
C HIS A 121 -16.15 7.16 11.07
N MET A 122 -15.48 6.11 10.59
CA MET A 122 -16.12 5.06 9.79
C MET A 122 -17.24 4.37 10.55
N ARG A 123 -17.07 4.12 11.86
CA ARG A 123 -18.14 3.58 12.71
C ARG A 123 -19.33 4.53 12.81
N ALA A 124 -19.07 5.81 13.07
CA ALA A 124 -20.11 6.83 13.23
C ALA A 124 -20.94 7.03 11.95
N GLN A 125 -20.32 6.89 10.77
CA GLN A 125 -21.00 7.00 9.48
C GLN A 125 -21.62 5.68 8.98
N GLY A 126 -21.51 4.59 9.75
CA GLY A 126 -22.12 3.29 9.42
C GLY A 126 -21.27 2.37 8.53
N GLY A 127 -20.01 2.70 8.27
CA GLY A 127 -19.11 1.81 7.55
C GLY A 127 -17.98 2.49 6.80
N GLY A 128 -17.11 1.67 6.22
CA GLY A 128 -15.95 2.13 5.46
C GLY A 128 -15.07 0.98 4.98
N MET A 129 -13.98 1.31 4.28
CA MET A 129 -13.02 0.32 3.82
C MET A 129 -11.58 0.79 4.01
N ILE A 130 -10.76 -0.05 4.60
CA ILE A 130 -9.32 0.15 4.76
C ILE A 130 -8.59 -0.73 3.75
N VAL A 131 -7.80 -0.11 2.89
CA VAL A 131 -7.00 -0.78 1.87
C VAL A 131 -5.52 -0.59 2.21
N ASN A 132 -4.83 -1.66 2.54
CA ASN A 132 -3.40 -1.63 2.79
C ASN A 132 -2.62 -2.19 1.60
N VAL A 133 -1.76 -1.36 0.99
CA VAL A 133 -0.89 -1.79 -0.10
C VAL A 133 0.33 -2.53 0.47
N GLY A 134 0.20 -3.85 0.47
CA GLY A 134 1.25 -4.79 0.79
C GLY A 134 2.23 -4.98 -0.37
N SER A 135 2.62 -6.23 -0.60
CA SER A 135 3.48 -6.67 -1.70
C SER A 135 3.40 -8.18 -1.84
N ILE A 136 3.76 -8.70 -3.02
CA ILE A 136 4.08 -10.13 -3.15
C ILE A 136 5.20 -10.53 -2.19
N GLY A 137 6.14 -9.61 -1.90
CA GLY A 137 7.19 -9.78 -0.89
C GLY A 137 6.68 -9.99 0.53
N GLY A 138 5.42 -9.63 0.83
CA GLY A 138 4.76 -9.96 2.09
C GLY A 138 4.11 -11.35 2.11
N LYS A 139 4.05 -12.06 0.99
CA LYS A 139 3.56 -13.43 0.86
C LYS A 139 4.70 -14.44 0.62
N VAL A 140 5.74 -13.99 -0.07
CA VAL A 140 6.95 -14.76 -0.38
C VAL A 140 8.15 -13.88 -0.08
N VAL A 141 8.99 -14.29 0.87
CA VAL A 141 10.16 -13.48 1.29
C VAL A 141 11.14 -13.36 0.12
N LEU A 142 11.56 -12.12 -0.15
CA LEU A 142 12.52 -11.81 -1.20
C LEU A 142 13.89 -11.59 -0.57
N PRO A 143 14.92 -12.37 -0.98
CA PRO A 143 16.28 -12.16 -0.52
C PRO A 143 16.74 -10.72 -0.79
N TRP A 144 17.59 -10.17 0.09
CA TRP A 144 18.06 -8.78 0.10
C TRP A 144 16.96 -7.71 0.23
N MET A 145 15.72 -8.17 0.39
CA MET A 145 14.57 -7.33 0.74
C MET A 145 13.90 -7.85 2.03
N THR A 146 14.64 -8.54 2.89
CA THR A 146 14.07 -9.26 4.05
C THR A 146 13.34 -8.32 5.01
N VAL A 147 13.94 -7.15 5.35
CA VAL A 147 13.31 -6.16 6.23
C VAL A 147 12.06 -5.57 5.58
N TYR A 148 12.10 -5.30 4.27
CA TYR A 148 10.91 -4.90 3.51
C TYR A 148 9.84 -5.99 3.51
N SER A 149 10.22 -7.24 3.23
CA SER A 149 9.31 -8.38 3.24
C SER A 149 8.66 -8.57 4.61
N ALA A 150 9.43 -8.43 5.69
CA ALA A 150 8.91 -8.47 7.06
C ALA A 150 7.86 -7.39 7.30
N SER A 151 8.12 -6.14 6.89
CA SER A 151 7.14 -5.04 7.02
C SER A 151 5.85 -5.32 6.24
N LYS A 152 5.97 -5.85 5.02
CA LYS A 152 4.80 -6.15 4.16
C LYS A 152 4.06 -7.43 4.61
N SER A 153 4.73 -8.36 5.27
CA SER A 153 4.09 -9.50 5.95
C SER A 153 3.30 -9.02 7.17
N ALA A 154 3.88 -8.12 7.97
CA ALA A 154 3.22 -7.51 9.12
C ALA A 154 1.96 -6.72 8.71
N VAL A 155 2.01 -5.94 7.63
CA VAL A 155 0.84 -5.26 7.05
C VAL A 155 -0.23 -6.28 6.62
N GLY A 156 0.17 -7.41 6.06
CA GLY A 156 -0.75 -8.47 5.71
C GLY A 156 -1.49 -9.02 6.94
N ALA A 157 -0.75 -9.35 7.99
CA ALA A 157 -1.31 -9.84 9.26
C ALA A 157 -2.21 -8.80 9.94
N LEU A 158 -1.76 -7.53 10.01
CA LEU A 158 -2.55 -6.42 10.52
C LEU A 158 -3.89 -6.31 9.78
N THR A 159 -3.87 -6.38 8.44
CA THR A 159 -5.09 -6.25 7.63
C THR A 159 -6.06 -7.41 7.86
N GLU A 160 -5.53 -8.62 8.02
CA GLU A 160 -6.36 -9.81 8.34
C GLU A 160 -6.98 -9.69 9.73
N GLY A 161 -6.23 -9.22 10.73
CA GLY A 161 -6.71 -8.93 12.08
C GLY A 161 -7.83 -7.88 12.06
N LEU A 162 -7.57 -6.73 11.43
CA LEU A 162 -8.56 -5.65 11.29
C LEU A 162 -9.87 -6.12 10.65
N ARG A 163 -9.80 -6.96 9.62
CA ARG A 163 -11.00 -7.48 8.96
C ARG A 163 -11.84 -8.36 9.90
N MET A 164 -11.20 -9.10 10.81
CA MET A 164 -11.90 -9.91 11.82
C MET A 164 -12.46 -9.04 12.96
N GLU A 165 -11.66 -8.10 13.47
CA GLU A 165 -11.99 -7.22 14.59
C GLU A 165 -13.13 -6.24 14.25
N LEU A 166 -13.20 -5.79 13.00
CA LEU A 166 -14.21 -4.84 12.51
C LEU A 166 -15.45 -5.53 11.90
N ARG A 167 -15.49 -6.87 11.95
CA ARG A 167 -16.64 -7.64 11.46
C ARG A 167 -17.92 -7.24 12.18
N GLY A 168 -18.99 -6.99 11.42
CA GLY A 168 -20.28 -6.56 11.96
C GLY A 168 -20.40 -5.07 12.27
N GLN A 169 -19.32 -4.29 12.04
CA GLN A 169 -19.31 -2.84 12.26
C GLN A 169 -19.44 -2.04 10.96
N GLY A 170 -19.79 -2.69 9.86
CA GLY A 170 -19.86 -2.07 8.52
C GLY A 170 -18.52 -1.71 7.90
N ILE A 171 -17.39 -2.02 8.57
CA ILE A 171 -16.04 -1.68 8.13
C ILE A 171 -15.33 -2.93 7.63
N SER A 172 -14.76 -2.85 6.44
CA SER A 172 -13.95 -3.92 5.85
C SER A 172 -12.48 -3.53 5.75
N ALA A 173 -11.60 -4.53 5.69
CA ALA A 173 -10.17 -4.32 5.42
C ALA A 173 -9.70 -5.25 4.30
N MET A 174 -8.84 -4.74 3.40
CA MET A 174 -8.29 -5.46 2.26
C MET A 174 -6.78 -5.26 2.15
N VAL A 175 -6.03 -6.33 1.97
CA VAL A 175 -4.62 -6.23 1.59
C VAL A 175 -4.45 -6.41 0.08
N VAL A 176 -3.68 -5.51 -0.52
CA VAL A 176 -3.26 -5.63 -1.92
C VAL A 176 -1.82 -6.11 -1.95
N CYS A 177 -1.53 -7.14 -2.73
CA CYS A 177 -0.19 -7.72 -2.87
C CYS A 177 0.27 -7.59 -4.33
N PRO A 178 0.78 -6.41 -4.75
CA PRO A 178 1.34 -6.25 -6.08
C PRO A 178 2.60 -7.10 -6.24
N GLY A 179 2.78 -7.65 -7.43
CA GLY A 179 4.07 -8.10 -7.93
C GLY A 179 4.92 -6.90 -8.32
N TYR A 180 5.76 -7.04 -9.35
CA TYR A 180 6.52 -5.91 -9.84
C TYR A 180 5.61 -4.94 -10.61
N VAL A 181 5.62 -3.65 -10.20
CA VAL A 181 4.86 -2.57 -10.85
C VAL A 181 5.84 -1.54 -11.42
N LYS A 182 5.63 -1.10 -12.65
CA LYS A 182 6.43 -0.03 -13.29
C LYS A 182 6.12 1.31 -12.62
N THR A 183 6.94 1.68 -11.63
CA THR A 183 6.83 2.92 -10.85
C THR A 183 8.21 3.47 -10.51
N GLY A 184 8.26 4.68 -9.95
CA GLY A 184 9.46 5.27 -9.35
C GLY A 184 9.90 4.64 -8.00
N PHE A 185 9.30 3.54 -7.56
CA PHE A 185 9.57 2.94 -6.24
C PHE A 185 11.06 2.72 -5.94
N GLN A 186 11.87 2.43 -6.95
CA GLN A 186 13.31 2.26 -6.78
C GLN A 186 14.05 3.53 -6.33
N GLN A 187 13.47 4.70 -6.58
CA GLN A 187 13.99 5.99 -6.11
C GLN A 187 13.70 6.21 -4.61
N HIS A 188 12.80 5.40 -4.04
CA HIS A 188 12.43 5.42 -2.61
C HIS A 188 13.03 4.24 -1.83
N VAL A 189 13.98 3.56 -2.42
CA VAL A 189 14.77 2.55 -1.71
C VAL A 189 15.85 3.27 -0.91
N ILE A 190 15.91 2.99 0.40
CA ILE A 190 16.81 3.67 1.33
C ILE A 190 18.27 3.39 0.97
N ALA A 191 18.58 2.14 0.58
CA ALA A 191 19.94 1.73 0.27
C ALA A 191 19.98 0.47 -0.62
N GLY A 192 21.11 0.30 -1.31
CA GLY A 192 21.42 -0.86 -2.14
C GLY A 192 20.94 -0.74 -3.59
N GLN A 193 21.31 -1.73 -4.39
CA GLN A 193 20.87 -1.89 -5.76
C GLN A 193 19.93 -3.09 -5.89
N ALA A 194 18.97 -2.98 -6.82
CA ALA A 194 18.01 -4.05 -7.06
C ALA A 194 18.73 -5.38 -7.38
N PRO A 195 18.49 -6.45 -6.59
CA PRO A 195 19.04 -7.77 -6.87
C PRO A 195 18.61 -8.27 -8.25
N GLU A 196 19.36 -9.24 -8.80
CA GLU A 196 19.05 -9.81 -10.11
C GLU A 196 17.62 -10.37 -10.18
N LEU A 197 17.16 -11.01 -9.13
CA LEU A 197 15.77 -11.49 -9.00
C LEU A 197 14.76 -10.36 -9.27
N VAL A 198 14.96 -9.18 -8.69
CA VAL A 198 14.09 -8.01 -8.91
C VAL A 198 14.24 -7.49 -10.33
N ARG A 199 15.48 -7.45 -10.89
CA ARG A 199 15.71 -7.03 -12.26
C ARG A 199 15.03 -7.94 -13.28
N ARG A 200 15.10 -9.27 -13.10
CA ARG A 200 14.43 -10.26 -13.95
C ARG A 200 12.91 -10.19 -13.85
N SER A 201 12.36 -9.88 -12.68
CA SER A 201 10.90 -9.75 -12.49
C SER A 201 10.29 -8.56 -13.24
N ARG A 202 11.11 -7.58 -13.68
CA ARG A 202 10.65 -6.43 -14.49
C ARG A 202 9.95 -6.84 -15.80
N ARG A 203 10.32 -7.98 -16.38
CA ARG A 203 9.67 -8.50 -17.60
C ARG A 203 8.20 -8.84 -17.39
N PHE A 204 7.80 -9.13 -16.16
CA PHE A 204 6.42 -9.43 -15.77
C PHE A 204 5.72 -8.23 -15.12
N ALA A 205 6.32 -7.04 -15.24
CA ALA A 205 5.81 -5.83 -14.61
C ALA A 205 4.46 -5.43 -15.19
N ILE A 206 3.53 -5.15 -14.33
CA ILE A 206 2.28 -4.46 -14.66
C ILE A 206 2.47 -2.94 -14.58
N THR A 207 1.56 -2.20 -15.19
CA THR A 207 1.52 -0.74 -15.02
C THR A 207 0.87 -0.35 -13.70
N ALA A 208 1.16 0.86 -13.21
CA ALA A 208 0.50 1.42 -12.04
C ALA A 208 -1.03 1.51 -12.24
N ALA A 209 -1.50 1.84 -13.45
CA ALA A 209 -2.91 1.87 -13.80
C ALA A 209 -3.59 0.49 -13.67
N GLN A 210 -2.94 -0.58 -14.16
CA GLN A 210 -3.46 -1.93 -13.98
C GLN A 210 -3.57 -2.33 -12.50
N CYS A 211 -2.59 -1.92 -11.67
CA CYS A 211 -2.64 -2.12 -10.23
C CYS A 211 -3.80 -1.35 -9.60
N ALA A 212 -3.97 -0.06 -9.94
CA ALA A 212 -5.05 0.79 -9.44
C ALA A 212 -6.44 0.24 -9.81
N THR A 213 -6.63 -0.21 -11.06
CA THR A 213 -7.87 -0.88 -11.48
C THR A 213 -8.14 -2.16 -10.67
N ALA A 214 -7.10 -2.96 -10.36
CA ALA A 214 -7.24 -4.14 -9.52
C ALA A 214 -7.65 -3.76 -8.08
N ILE A 215 -7.10 -2.66 -7.53
CA ILE A 215 -7.46 -2.12 -6.22
C ILE A 215 -8.93 -1.70 -6.22
N ARG A 216 -9.37 -0.86 -7.17
CA ARG A 216 -10.77 -0.41 -7.26
C ARG A 216 -11.73 -1.58 -7.35
N ARG A 217 -11.47 -2.53 -8.24
CA ARG A 217 -12.30 -3.75 -8.36
C ARG A 217 -12.32 -4.59 -7.08
N GLY A 218 -11.21 -4.60 -6.32
CA GLY A 218 -11.13 -5.23 -5.00
C GLY A 218 -12.05 -4.55 -4.00
N VAL A 219 -12.05 -3.21 -3.95
CA VAL A 219 -12.94 -2.39 -3.11
C VAL A 219 -14.40 -2.65 -3.46
N GLU A 220 -14.75 -2.62 -4.74
CA GLU A 220 -16.14 -2.83 -5.21
C GLU A 220 -16.71 -4.19 -4.79
N ARG A 221 -15.87 -5.23 -4.76
CA ARG A 221 -16.24 -6.62 -4.43
C ARG A 221 -16.05 -7.00 -2.96
N ASP A 222 -15.62 -6.05 -2.12
CA ASP A 222 -15.22 -6.33 -0.73
C ASP A 222 -14.20 -7.49 -0.63
N ALA A 223 -13.18 -7.46 -1.48
CA ALA A 223 -12.18 -8.51 -1.51
C ALA A 223 -11.33 -8.50 -0.22
N ARG A 224 -10.98 -9.70 0.28
CA ARG A 224 -10.06 -9.85 1.41
C ARG A 224 -8.61 -9.58 0.99
N THR A 225 -8.22 -10.14 -0.14
CA THR A 225 -6.85 -10.07 -0.67
C THR A 225 -6.89 -9.91 -2.18
N VAL A 226 -6.13 -8.96 -2.69
CA VAL A 226 -5.92 -8.76 -4.13
C VAL A 226 -4.45 -9.01 -4.44
N VAL A 227 -4.14 -10.03 -5.24
CA VAL A 227 -2.81 -10.27 -5.80
C VAL A 227 -2.84 -9.84 -7.27
N THR A 228 -1.91 -8.98 -7.67
CA THR A 228 -1.88 -8.45 -9.03
C THR A 228 -0.43 -8.35 -9.56
N PRO A 229 -0.12 -8.92 -10.75
CA PRO A 229 -1.01 -9.72 -11.60
C PRO A 229 -1.44 -11.03 -10.92
N GLY A 230 -2.61 -11.54 -11.30
CA GLY A 230 -3.18 -12.76 -10.71
C GLY A 230 -2.27 -13.99 -10.82
N ALA A 231 -1.41 -14.04 -11.86
CA ALA A 231 -0.42 -15.10 -12.01
C ALA A 231 0.56 -15.21 -10.82
N CYS A 232 0.77 -14.14 -10.04
CA CYS A 232 1.59 -14.18 -8.83
C CYS A 232 1.02 -15.12 -7.75
N TRP A 233 -0.27 -15.49 -7.81
CA TRP A 233 -0.82 -16.52 -6.92
C TRP A 233 -0.13 -17.87 -7.09
N ILE A 234 0.32 -18.21 -8.29
CA ILE A 234 1.06 -19.46 -8.53
C ILE A 234 2.32 -19.48 -7.67
N LEU A 235 3.09 -18.39 -7.65
CA LEU A 235 4.28 -18.28 -6.80
C LEU A 235 3.94 -18.40 -5.30
N VAL A 236 2.86 -17.77 -4.86
CA VAL A 236 2.42 -17.83 -3.45
C VAL A 236 2.06 -19.27 -3.06
N VAL A 237 1.33 -19.98 -3.91
CA VAL A 237 0.94 -21.38 -3.67
C VAL A 237 2.17 -22.28 -3.65
N LEU A 238 3.06 -22.15 -4.64
CA LEU A 238 4.31 -22.92 -4.70
C LEU A 238 5.19 -22.68 -3.47
N ALA A 239 5.33 -21.44 -3.04
CA ALA A 239 6.13 -21.12 -1.86
C ALA A 239 5.54 -21.67 -0.56
N ARG A 240 4.23 -21.89 -0.50
CA ARG A 240 3.56 -22.51 0.66
C ARG A 240 3.64 -24.04 0.65
N LEU A 241 3.50 -24.65 -0.53
CA LEU A 241 3.51 -26.12 -0.65
C LEU A 241 4.92 -26.71 -0.74
N PHE A 242 5.85 -25.98 -1.36
CA PHE A 242 7.22 -26.41 -1.63
C PHE A 242 8.25 -25.35 -1.21
N PRO A 243 8.27 -24.92 0.08
CA PRO A 243 9.09 -23.78 0.51
C PRO A 243 10.58 -24.01 0.24
N GLY A 244 11.12 -25.21 0.47
CA GLY A 244 12.53 -25.50 0.24
C GLY A 244 12.96 -25.33 -1.22
N ILE A 245 12.13 -25.75 -2.17
CA ILE A 245 12.43 -25.62 -3.61
C ILE A 245 12.42 -24.15 -4.01
N VAL A 246 11.39 -23.39 -3.58
CA VAL A 246 11.29 -21.97 -3.92
C VAL A 246 12.42 -21.16 -3.27
N GLN A 247 12.78 -21.46 -2.01
CA GLN A 247 13.87 -20.78 -1.31
C GLN A 247 15.22 -21.05 -1.97
N ALA A 248 15.52 -22.31 -2.31
CA ALA A 248 16.76 -22.66 -3.02
C ALA A 248 16.86 -21.92 -4.34
N HIS A 249 15.80 -21.94 -5.16
CA HIS A 249 15.79 -21.23 -6.45
C HIS A 249 15.94 -19.71 -6.30
N MET A 250 15.36 -19.10 -5.25
CA MET A 250 15.54 -17.68 -4.98
C MET A 250 16.95 -17.36 -4.47
N ALA A 251 17.56 -18.24 -3.68
CA ALA A 251 18.93 -18.07 -3.20
C ALA A 251 19.93 -18.09 -4.37
N ASP A 252 19.75 -18.99 -5.35
CA ASP A 252 20.61 -19.08 -6.54
C ASP A 252 20.56 -17.81 -7.43
N MET A 253 19.53 -17.00 -7.27
CA MET A 253 19.37 -15.75 -8.06
C MET A 253 20.00 -14.50 -7.41
N ILE A 254 20.62 -14.66 -6.23
CA ILE A 254 21.31 -13.57 -5.52
C ILE A 254 22.84 -13.65 -5.63
N GLY A 255 23.36 -14.82 -6.01
CA GLY A 255 24.80 -15.07 -6.20
C GLY A 255 25.41 -14.35 -7.38
#